data_6825cd079b2bb03bac8745214fdb7e41
#
_entry.id   6825cd079b2bb03bac8745214fdb7e41
#
_cell.length_a   1.000
_cell.length_b   1.000
_cell.length_c   1.000
_cell.angle_alpha   90.00
_cell.angle_beta   90.00
_cell.angle_gamma   90.00
#
_symmetry.space_group_name_H-M   'P 1'
#
loop_
_entity.id
_entity.type
_entity.pdbx_description
1 polymer ?
#
loop_
_entity_poly.entity_id
_entity_poly.type
_entity_poly.pdbx_seq_one_letter_code
_entity_poly.pdbx_strand_id
1 'polypeptide(L)'
;ELHIVILDNGRSAMLAERVTRQSLACIRCGACLNACPIYRTIGGHAYSTTYQGPIGSVLTPQLKDMKKWNHLSHASSLCGACTSVCPVEIDLNSNVGLRGGAGDGCAAHGRASR
;
A
#
# COMPACT_ATOMS: atom_id res chain seq x y z
N GLU A 1 -24.39 -30.10 -4.96
CA GLU A 1 -23.07 -30.11 -4.33
C GLU A 1 -22.54 -28.70 -4.28
N LEU A 2 -21.89 -28.31 -3.16
CA LEU A 2 -21.27 -27.01 -2.97
C LEU A 2 -19.75 -27.19 -2.90
N HIS A 3 -19.03 -26.49 -3.78
CA HIS A 3 -17.56 -26.46 -3.79
C HIS A 3 -17.06 -25.07 -3.38
N ILE A 4 -16.24 -24.99 -2.33
CA ILE A 4 -15.68 -23.73 -1.83
C ILE A 4 -14.16 -23.79 -1.99
N VAL A 5 -13.60 -22.81 -2.72
CA VAL A 5 -12.14 -22.64 -2.87
C VAL A 5 -11.74 -21.34 -2.18
N ILE A 6 -10.86 -21.43 -1.18
CA ILE A 6 -10.31 -20.28 -0.48
C ILE A 6 -8.91 -19.99 -1.00
N LEU A 7 -8.74 -18.82 -1.64
CA LEU A 7 -7.47 -18.35 -2.17
C LEU A 7 -6.80 -17.39 -1.17
N ASP A 8 -5.84 -17.87 -0.41
CA ASP A 8 -5.09 -17.05 0.55
C ASP A 8 -4.07 -16.11 -0.13
N ASN A 9 -3.20 -16.66 -0.94
CA ASN A 9 -2.14 -15.94 -1.65
C ASN A 9 -1.37 -14.95 -0.74
N GLY A 10 -0.98 -15.35 0.47
CA GLY A 10 -0.22 -14.55 1.41
C GLY A 10 -1.03 -13.56 2.26
N ARG A 11 -2.36 -13.51 2.11
CA ARG A 11 -3.22 -12.58 2.86
C ARG A 11 -3.29 -12.90 4.35
N SER A 12 -3.24 -14.16 4.73
CA SER A 12 -3.16 -14.57 6.13
C SER A 12 -1.89 -14.05 6.82
N ALA A 13 -0.77 -14.07 6.13
CA ALA A 13 0.48 -13.50 6.62
C ALA A 13 0.37 -11.97 6.80
N MET A 14 -0.24 -11.27 5.84
CA MET A 14 -0.51 -9.82 5.96
C MET A 14 -1.45 -9.51 7.13
N LEU A 15 -2.46 -10.34 7.36
CA LEU A 15 -3.41 -10.15 8.46
C LEU A 15 -2.73 -10.29 9.83
N ALA A 16 -1.77 -11.20 9.95
CA ALA A 16 -0.99 -11.39 11.17
C ALA A 16 -0.06 -10.20 11.47
N GLU A 17 0.40 -9.48 10.46
CA GLU A 17 1.28 -8.33 10.63
C GLU A 17 0.50 -7.06 10.98
N ARG A 18 0.81 -6.46 12.13
CA ARG A 18 0.08 -5.33 12.69
C ARG A 18 0.03 -4.10 11.77
N VAL A 19 1.11 -3.84 11.07
CA VAL A 19 1.25 -2.64 10.22
C VAL A 19 0.47 -2.80 8.92
N THR A 20 0.64 -3.92 8.23
CA THR A 20 0.12 -4.11 6.87
C THR A 20 -1.31 -4.63 6.81
N ARG A 21 -1.83 -5.16 7.92
CA ARG A 21 -3.22 -5.68 7.98
C ARG A 21 -4.27 -4.67 7.55
N GLN A 22 -4.04 -3.37 7.81
CA GLN A 22 -4.96 -2.30 7.41
C GLN A 22 -5.18 -2.27 5.89
N SER A 23 -4.16 -2.63 5.11
CA SER A 23 -4.25 -2.63 3.64
C SER A 23 -5.25 -3.65 3.11
N LEU A 24 -5.59 -4.68 3.89
CA LEU A 24 -6.63 -5.65 3.55
C LEU A 24 -8.05 -5.08 3.62
N ALA A 25 -8.26 -3.96 4.31
CA ALA A 25 -9.53 -3.24 4.34
C ALA A 25 -9.82 -2.43 3.06
N CYS A 26 -8.90 -2.44 2.09
CA CYS A 26 -9.03 -1.67 0.86
C CYS A 26 -10.25 -2.09 0.04
N ILE A 27 -11.17 -1.15 -0.19
CA ILE A 27 -12.37 -1.34 -1.02
C ILE A 27 -12.14 -1.08 -2.51
N ARG A 28 -10.91 -0.81 -2.92
CA ARG A 28 -10.48 -0.55 -4.31
C ARG A 28 -11.20 0.62 -4.98
N CYS A 29 -11.52 1.66 -4.26
CA CYS A 29 -12.20 2.85 -4.77
C CYS A 29 -11.33 3.71 -5.72
N GLY A 30 -9.99 3.55 -5.71
CA GLY A 30 -9.06 4.29 -6.57
C GLY A 30 -8.74 5.71 -6.10
N ALA A 31 -9.30 6.21 -5.00
CA ALA A 31 -9.06 7.57 -4.52
C ALA A 31 -7.56 7.88 -4.31
N CYS A 32 -6.82 6.94 -3.74
CA CYS A 32 -5.38 7.09 -3.54
C CYS A 32 -4.57 7.15 -4.85
N LEU A 33 -5.03 6.49 -5.91
CA LEU A 33 -4.42 6.57 -7.23
C LEU A 33 -4.64 7.96 -7.84
N ASN A 34 -5.88 8.44 -7.74
CA ASN A 34 -6.25 9.76 -8.28
C ASN A 34 -5.53 10.91 -7.57
N ALA A 35 -5.30 10.80 -6.26
CA ALA A 35 -4.59 11.82 -5.48
C ALA A 35 -3.06 11.74 -5.60
N CYS A 36 -2.50 10.61 -6.06
CA CYS A 36 -1.06 10.40 -6.09
C CYS A 36 -0.37 11.15 -7.23
N PRO A 37 0.57 12.08 -6.94
CA PRO A 37 1.30 12.79 -7.99
C PRO A 37 2.14 11.86 -8.86
N ILE A 38 2.74 10.82 -8.28
CA ILE A 38 3.54 9.84 -9.02
C ILE A 38 2.65 9.06 -9.98
N TYR A 39 1.54 8.49 -9.51
CA TYR A 39 0.62 7.74 -10.36
C TYR A 39 0.04 8.59 -11.50
N ARG A 40 -0.27 9.85 -11.24
CA ARG A 40 -0.77 10.79 -12.27
C ARG A 40 0.27 11.10 -13.33
N THR A 41 1.55 11.02 -13.00
CA THR A 41 2.65 11.30 -13.93
C THR A 41 3.02 10.08 -14.78
N ILE A 42 3.19 8.91 -14.15
CA ILE A 42 3.72 7.71 -14.82
C ILE A 42 2.63 6.74 -15.31
N GLY A 43 1.43 6.85 -14.77
CA GLY A 43 0.30 5.96 -15.08
C GLY A 43 0.43 4.56 -14.48
N GLY A 44 -0.65 3.78 -14.64
CA GLY A 44 -0.74 2.44 -14.04
C GLY A 44 0.21 1.41 -14.66
N HIS A 45 0.45 1.48 -15.96
CA HIS A 45 1.30 0.51 -16.66
C HIS A 45 2.74 0.46 -16.14
N ALA A 46 3.28 1.60 -15.68
CA ALA A 46 4.63 1.68 -15.13
C ALA A 46 4.84 0.78 -13.89
N TYR A 47 3.77 0.45 -13.16
CA TYR A 47 3.84 -0.44 -12.01
C TYR A 47 4.01 -1.92 -12.39
N SER A 48 3.70 -2.30 -13.62
CA SER A 48 3.82 -3.68 -14.15
C SER A 48 3.17 -4.75 -13.26
N THR A 49 2.11 -4.39 -12.55
CA THR A 49 1.41 -5.27 -11.60
C THR A 49 -0.09 -4.95 -11.55
N THR A 50 -0.87 -5.91 -11.08
CA THR A 50 -2.33 -5.78 -10.94
C THR A 50 -2.72 -4.69 -9.94
N TYR A 51 -1.96 -4.54 -8.85
CA TYR A 51 -2.17 -3.51 -7.85
C TYR A 51 -1.21 -2.35 -8.10
N GLN A 52 -1.76 -1.19 -8.38
CA GLN A 52 -1.02 0.00 -8.82
C GLN A 52 -1.15 1.13 -7.80
N GLY A 53 -0.34 2.18 -7.97
CA GLY A 53 -0.37 3.36 -7.12
C GLY A 53 -0.01 3.09 -5.66
N PRO A 54 -0.40 3.96 -4.72
CA PRO A 54 0.00 3.85 -3.32
C PRO A 54 -0.40 2.53 -2.66
N ILE A 55 -1.63 2.08 -2.86
CA ILE A 55 -2.06 0.77 -2.32
C ILE A 55 -1.29 -0.39 -2.95
N GLY A 56 -0.94 -0.28 -4.24
CA GLY A 56 -0.13 -1.29 -4.94
C GLY A 56 1.30 -1.37 -4.42
N SER A 57 1.89 -0.23 -4.05
CA SER A 57 3.22 -0.18 -3.44
C SER A 57 3.29 -0.87 -2.07
N VAL A 58 2.16 -0.97 -1.37
CA VAL A 58 2.05 -1.74 -0.12
C VAL A 58 1.75 -3.21 -0.40
N LEU A 59 0.76 -3.50 -1.23
CA LEU A 59 0.24 -4.86 -1.43
C LEU A 59 1.17 -5.73 -2.29
N THR A 60 1.72 -5.21 -3.38
CA THR A 60 2.48 -6.01 -4.34
C THR A 60 3.71 -6.69 -3.75
N PRO A 61 4.58 -6.00 -2.98
CA PRO A 61 5.72 -6.64 -2.34
C PRO A 61 5.32 -7.76 -1.37
N GLN A 62 4.17 -7.61 -0.71
CA GLN A 62 3.65 -8.57 0.26
C GLN A 62 3.09 -9.84 -0.38
N LEU A 63 2.33 -9.66 -1.46
CA LEU A 63 1.62 -10.75 -2.11
C LEU A 63 2.49 -11.51 -3.13
N LYS A 64 3.57 -10.91 -3.60
CA LYS A 64 4.47 -11.51 -4.59
C LYS A 64 5.82 -11.87 -3.96
N ASP A 65 6.79 -10.96 -4.02
CA ASP A 65 8.13 -11.14 -3.48
C ASP A 65 8.67 -9.79 -3.02
N MET A 66 8.96 -9.68 -1.74
CA MET A 66 9.48 -8.47 -1.13
C MET A 66 10.77 -8.00 -1.79
N LYS A 67 11.71 -8.90 -2.05
CA LYS A 67 13.01 -8.54 -2.63
C LYS A 67 12.87 -7.98 -4.04
N LYS A 68 12.01 -8.59 -4.84
CA LYS A 68 11.82 -8.22 -6.26
C LYS A 68 11.01 -6.94 -6.41
N TRP A 69 10.01 -6.71 -5.54
CA TRP A 69 9.02 -5.64 -5.70
C TRP A 69 9.19 -4.47 -4.73
N ASN A 70 10.20 -4.49 -3.87
CA ASN A 70 10.44 -3.40 -2.89
C ASN A 70 10.70 -2.03 -3.56
N HIS A 71 11.17 -2.01 -4.81
CA HIS A 71 11.38 -0.78 -5.57
C HIS A 71 10.11 0.08 -5.70
N LEU A 72 8.93 -0.51 -5.63
CA LEU A 72 7.66 0.24 -5.67
C LEU A 72 7.48 1.14 -4.44
N SER A 73 8.01 0.76 -3.29
CA SER A 73 7.99 1.59 -2.09
C SER A 73 8.91 2.81 -2.22
N HIS A 74 10.01 2.68 -2.93
CA HIS A 74 10.95 3.78 -3.20
C HIS A 74 10.41 4.78 -4.25
N ALA A 75 9.45 4.38 -5.06
CA ALA A 75 8.82 5.24 -6.06
C ALA A 75 7.77 6.21 -5.46
N SER A 76 7.66 6.30 -4.14
CA SER A 76 6.73 7.19 -3.45
C SER A 76 7.38 8.52 -3.09
N SER A 77 6.63 9.62 -3.25
CA SER A 77 7.03 10.95 -2.75
C SER A 77 6.75 11.15 -1.25
N LEU A 78 6.10 10.19 -0.60
CA LEU A 78 5.69 10.22 0.81
C LEU A 78 4.90 11.50 1.21
N CYS A 79 4.20 12.12 0.26
CA CYS A 79 3.46 13.37 0.49
C CYS A 79 2.20 13.23 1.36
N GLY A 80 1.76 12.02 1.66
CA GLY A 80 0.59 11.75 2.52
C GLY A 80 -0.78 11.91 1.87
N ALA A 81 -0.87 12.43 0.64
CA ALA A 81 -2.15 12.66 -0.03
C ALA A 81 -3.03 11.40 -0.14
N CYS A 82 -2.42 10.23 -0.34
CA CYS A 82 -3.12 8.96 -0.43
C CYS A 82 -3.80 8.55 0.89
N THR A 83 -3.17 8.83 2.02
CA THR A 83 -3.74 8.60 3.36
C THR A 83 -4.91 9.53 3.60
N SER A 84 -4.78 10.82 3.26
CA SER A 84 -5.82 11.83 3.50
C SER A 84 -7.12 11.57 2.73
N VAL A 85 -7.05 10.95 1.54
CA VAL A 85 -8.24 10.70 0.70
C VAL A 85 -8.83 9.31 0.88
N CYS A 86 -8.23 8.46 1.72
CA CYS A 86 -8.68 7.08 1.89
C CYS A 86 -9.99 7.02 2.67
N PRO A 87 -11.11 6.57 2.07
CA PRO A 87 -12.42 6.54 2.75
C PRO A 87 -12.50 5.48 3.86
N VAL A 88 -11.59 4.53 3.89
CA VAL A 88 -11.48 3.49 4.93
C VAL A 88 -10.27 3.72 5.84
N GLU A 89 -9.71 4.92 5.82
CA GLU A 89 -8.68 5.41 6.74
C GLU A 89 -7.41 4.55 6.82
N ILE A 90 -7.00 3.94 5.70
CA ILE A 90 -5.74 3.20 5.64
C ILE A 90 -4.59 4.20 5.64
N ASP A 91 -3.67 4.07 6.59
CA ASP A 91 -2.44 4.87 6.62
C ASP A 91 -1.42 4.35 5.59
N LEU A 92 -1.67 4.69 4.33
CA LEU A 92 -0.82 4.25 3.20
C LEU A 92 0.58 4.86 3.26
N ASN A 93 0.69 6.11 3.72
CA ASN A 93 1.96 6.80 3.79
C ASN A 93 2.95 6.11 4.73
N SER A 94 2.52 5.81 5.95
CA SER A 94 3.34 5.08 6.92
C SER A 94 3.67 3.65 6.45
N ASN A 95 2.71 2.97 5.85
CA ASN A 95 2.91 1.62 5.32
C ASN A 95 3.96 1.58 4.19
N VAL A 96 3.99 2.57 3.31
CA VAL A 96 5.00 2.71 2.25
C VAL A 96 6.35 3.09 2.85
N GLY A 97 6.39 4.07 3.75
CA GLY A 97 7.61 4.58 4.38
C GLY A 97 8.37 3.52 5.17
N LEU A 98 7.68 2.68 5.95
CA LEU A 98 8.29 1.59 6.71
C LEU A 98 8.97 0.53 5.84
N ARG A 99 8.63 0.44 4.56
CA ARG A 99 9.20 -0.53 3.63
C ARG A 99 10.27 0.04 2.71
N GLY A 100 10.27 1.35 2.51
CA GLY A 100 11.34 2.06 1.79
C GLY A 100 12.59 2.29 2.61
N GLY A 101 12.49 2.22 3.92
CA GLY A 101 13.59 2.44 4.87
C GLY A 101 13.96 1.17 5.63
N ALA A 102 14.96 0.45 5.15
CA ALA A 102 15.84 -0.31 6.04
C ALA A 102 16.82 0.72 6.65
N GLY A 103 16.31 1.62 7.49
CA GLY A 103 17.10 2.68 8.11
C GLY A 103 16.24 3.39 9.14
N ASP A 104 16.65 3.29 10.39
CA ASP A 104 16.08 3.94 11.55
C ASP A 104 15.68 5.39 11.27
N GLY A 105 14.43 5.72 11.54
CA GLY A 105 14.02 7.09 11.77
C GLY A 105 13.06 7.72 10.77
N CYS A 106 11.84 7.23 10.66
CA CYS A 106 10.73 8.09 10.29
C CYS A 106 9.89 8.35 11.55
N ALA A 107 10.28 9.42 12.23
CA ALA A 107 9.55 9.95 13.38
C ALA A 107 8.11 10.23 12.98
N ALA A 108 7.20 9.78 13.82
CA ALA A 108 5.79 10.04 13.77
C ALA A 108 5.52 11.52 13.47
N HIS A 109 5.02 11.85 12.28
CA HIS A 109 4.33 13.10 12.08
C HIS A 109 2.94 12.95 12.68
N GLY A 110 2.73 13.73 13.74
CA GLY A 110 1.61 13.70 14.62
C GLY A 110 0.27 13.74 13.87
N ARG A 111 -0.65 12.93 14.38
CA ARG A 111 -2.07 13.12 14.18
C ARG A 111 -2.45 14.56 14.51
N ALA A 112 -2.81 15.34 13.51
CA ALA A 112 -3.65 16.48 13.74
C ALA A 112 -5.07 15.94 13.99
N SER A 113 -5.47 15.98 15.25
CA SER A 113 -6.85 15.71 15.67
C SER A 113 -7.79 16.76 15.06
N ARG A 114 -8.86 16.31 14.44
CA ARG A 114 -10.13 17.04 14.33
C ARG A 114 -11.23 16.21 14.93
#